data_cd2b0c5a99e24455709579f8f6ac43b8
#
_entry.id   cd2b0c5a99e24455709579f8f6ac43b8
#
_cell.length_a   1.000
_cell.length_b   1.000
_cell.length_c   1.000
_cell.angle_alpha   90.00
_cell.angle_beta   90.00
_cell.angle_gamma   90.00
#
_symmetry.space_group_name_H-M   'P 1'
#
loop_
_entity.id
_entity.type
_entity.pdbx_description
1 polymer ?
#
loop_
_entity_poly.entity_id
_entity_poly.type
_entity_poly.pdbx_seq_one_letter_code
_entity_poly.pdbx_strand_id
1 'polypeptide(L)'
;DSYLLLYTIKGSGTVVSDKVSLTALPHNAVMINCHNYHKYFSNNEEWEFIWIHLKGSAVSAMFDVLYPNAVNIISVKDFLSFEQQLSELICNVTKNDVLSSISTSSQIHDVLNTLVIYTIENEQKSQKRQHSDDINVVIDFIQNNYSDSISIDDMIQNIHISKYHFIRLFRRIMGTTPYNYLTNYRINKSKLLLRTTNKSIAEISEECGFLDTSNFISQFKKNTNQKPTDYRRDFT
;
A
#
# COMPACT_ATOMS: atom_id res chain seq x y z
N ASP A 1 -1.91 -6.76 33.92
CA ASP A 1 -1.65 -6.16 32.61
C ASP A 1 -2.57 -4.98 32.38
N SER A 2 -2.06 -3.84 32.00
CA SER A 2 -2.85 -2.66 31.63
C SER A 2 -2.38 -2.10 30.31
N TYR A 3 -3.32 -1.55 29.54
CA TYR A 3 -3.09 -0.92 28.25
C TYR A 3 -3.53 0.54 28.32
N LEU A 4 -2.80 1.40 27.65
CA LEU A 4 -3.13 2.82 27.52
C LEU A 4 -3.60 3.07 26.08
N LEU A 5 -4.86 3.46 25.92
CA LEU A 5 -5.36 4.06 24.69
C LEU A 5 -5.12 5.57 24.78
N LEU A 6 -4.44 6.12 23.78
CA LEU A 6 -4.21 7.56 23.64
C LEU A 6 -4.80 8.00 22.30
N TYR A 7 -5.64 9.03 22.32
CA TYR A 7 -6.26 9.62 21.12
C TYR A 7 -6.01 11.12 21.09
N THR A 8 -5.39 11.62 20.03
CA THR A 8 -5.05 13.03 19.87
C THR A 8 -6.23 13.83 19.31
N ILE A 9 -6.65 14.87 20.02
CA ILE A 9 -7.69 15.81 19.58
C ILE A 9 -7.07 16.96 18.82
N LYS A 10 -6.03 17.61 19.38
CA LYS A 10 -5.39 18.80 18.80
C LYS A 10 -3.90 18.79 19.06
N GLY A 11 -3.13 19.45 18.16
CA GLY A 11 -1.68 19.52 18.28
C GLY A 11 -0.99 18.21 17.89
N SER A 12 0.19 17.96 18.41
CA SER A 12 0.93 16.73 18.15
C SER A 12 1.85 16.35 19.31
N GLY A 13 2.06 15.05 19.45
CA GLY A 13 2.98 14.51 20.43
C GLY A 13 3.76 13.31 19.90
N THR A 14 4.88 13.03 20.55
CA THR A 14 5.67 11.84 20.32
C THR A 14 5.30 10.77 21.33
N VAL A 15 5.00 9.57 20.85
CA VAL A 15 4.76 8.37 21.64
C VAL A 15 5.91 7.41 21.39
N VAL A 16 6.58 7.00 22.44
CA VAL A 16 7.65 5.99 22.40
C VAL A 16 7.15 4.76 23.11
N SER A 17 7.22 3.62 22.47
CA SER A 17 6.94 2.30 23.02
C SER A 17 8.03 1.33 22.61
N ASP A 18 8.75 0.78 23.58
CA ASP A 18 9.95 -0.02 23.37
C ASP A 18 10.99 0.70 22.49
N LYS A 19 11.18 0.20 21.25
CA LYS A 19 12.13 0.74 20.27
C LYS A 19 11.48 1.61 19.19
N VAL A 20 10.17 1.77 19.25
CA VAL A 20 9.39 2.50 18.23
C VAL A 20 9.09 3.90 18.74
N SER A 21 9.33 4.90 17.90
CA SER A 21 8.96 6.29 18.15
C SER A 21 7.98 6.75 17.07
N LEU A 22 6.80 7.20 17.49
CA LEU A 22 5.67 7.54 16.64
C LEU A 22 5.23 8.97 16.89
N THR A 23 4.84 9.69 15.85
CA THR A 23 4.24 11.03 15.98
C THR A 23 2.73 10.93 15.87
N ALA A 24 2.04 11.21 16.95
CA ALA A 24 0.59 11.27 17.01
C ALA A 24 0.10 12.66 16.59
N LEU A 25 -0.62 12.72 15.47
CA LEU A 25 -1.28 13.91 14.92
C LEU A 25 -2.77 13.92 15.30
N PRO A 26 -3.53 15.02 15.08
CA PRO A 26 -4.98 15.04 15.30
C PRO A 26 -5.69 13.85 14.65
N HIS A 27 -6.66 13.30 15.33
CA HIS A 27 -7.43 12.11 14.95
C HIS A 27 -6.60 10.82 14.82
N ASN A 28 -5.44 10.78 15.47
CA ASN A 28 -4.65 9.58 15.61
C ASN A 28 -4.92 8.91 16.97
N ALA A 29 -5.10 7.59 16.92
CA ALA A 29 -5.13 6.73 18.10
C ALA A 29 -3.87 5.87 18.16
N VAL A 30 -3.40 5.58 19.36
CA VAL A 30 -2.36 4.59 19.62
C VAL A 30 -2.69 3.85 20.91
N MET A 31 -2.46 2.55 20.91
CA MET A 31 -2.61 1.73 22.10
C MET A 31 -1.26 1.20 22.55
N ILE A 32 -0.95 1.32 23.83
CA ILE A 32 0.35 1.01 24.39
C ILE A 32 0.17 -0.07 25.46
N ASN A 33 1.02 -1.10 25.44
CA ASN A 33 1.13 -2.03 26.54
C ASN A 33 1.97 -1.39 27.67
N CYS A 34 1.32 -1.06 28.77
CA CYS A 34 1.96 -0.38 29.91
C CYS A 34 2.97 -1.26 30.67
N HIS A 35 3.05 -2.54 30.36
CA HIS A 35 4.08 -3.41 30.92
C HIS A 35 5.47 -3.14 30.32
N ASN A 36 5.50 -2.62 29.11
CA ASN A 36 6.73 -2.28 28.40
C ASN A 36 7.15 -0.83 28.67
N TYR A 37 8.43 -0.53 28.43
CA TYR A 37 8.90 0.86 28.51
C TYR A 37 8.13 1.74 27.54
N HIS A 38 7.55 2.81 28.03
CA HIS A 38 6.85 3.79 27.22
C HIS A 38 6.97 5.20 27.80
N LYS A 39 6.92 6.17 26.92
CA LYS A 39 6.77 7.58 27.26
C LYS A 39 6.01 8.30 26.17
N TYR A 40 5.37 9.41 26.52
CA TYR A 40 4.75 10.32 25.57
C TYR A 40 4.96 11.76 26.03
N PHE A 41 5.14 12.65 25.06
CA PHE A 41 5.43 14.06 25.32
C PHE A 41 5.00 14.93 24.14
N SER A 42 4.69 16.20 24.42
CA SER A 42 4.34 17.17 23.38
C SER A 42 5.54 17.49 22.48
N ASN A 43 5.28 17.61 21.17
CA ASN A 43 6.27 18.10 20.20
C ASN A 43 6.28 19.63 20.13
N ASN A 44 5.18 20.27 20.52
CA ASN A 44 4.95 21.72 20.53
C ASN A 44 4.37 22.13 21.89
N GLU A 45 4.04 23.41 22.06
CA GLU A 45 3.50 23.92 23.32
C GLU A 45 2.11 23.38 23.67
N GLU A 46 1.29 23.02 22.67
CA GLU A 46 -0.05 22.47 22.87
C GLU A 46 -0.19 21.08 22.27
N TRP A 47 -0.57 20.10 23.11
CA TRP A 47 -1.02 18.78 22.70
C TRP A 47 -2.20 18.35 23.55
N GLU A 48 -3.38 18.32 22.97
CA GLU A 48 -4.62 17.91 23.61
C GLU A 48 -4.97 16.49 23.18
N PHE A 49 -5.18 15.61 24.15
CA PHE A 49 -5.47 14.21 23.90
C PHE A 49 -6.32 13.60 25.00
N ILE A 50 -7.08 12.57 24.64
CA ILE A 50 -7.77 11.68 25.58
C ILE A 50 -6.85 10.48 25.83
N TRP A 51 -6.78 10.06 27.11
CA TRP A 51 -6.11 8.83 27.48
C TRP A 51 -7.02 7.98 28.37
N ILE A 52 -7.02 6.67 28.16
CA ILE A 52 -7.84 5.71 28.90
C ILE A 52 -6.98 4.50 29.23
N HIS A 53 -6.90 4.16 30.52
CA HIS A 53 -6.31 2.91 30.96
C HIS A 53 -7.32 1.78 30.90
N LEU A 54 -7.00 0.72 30.18
CA LEU A 54 -7.82 -0.46 29.94
C LEU A 54 -7.19 -1.69 30.58
N LYS A 55 -8.01 -2.59 31.11
CA LYS A 55 -7.55 -3.88 31.66
C LYS A 55 -8.50 -4.99 31.26
N GLY A 56 -7.98 -6.22 31.17
CA GLY A 56 -8.76 -7.42 30.92
C GLY A 56 -8.22 -8.27 29.77
N SER A 57 -8.56 -9.54 29.75
CA SER A 57 -8.09 -10.51 28.74
C SER A 57 -8.57 -10.15 27.33
N ALA A 58 -9.77 -9.63 27.18
CA ALA A 58 -10.30 -9.18 25.90
C ALA A 58 -9.50 -8.01 25.32
N VAL A 59 -9.06 -7.07 26.19
CA VAL A 59 -8.21 -5.94 25.78
C VAL A 59 -6.85 -6.42 25.29
N SER A 60 -6.25 -7.41 25.98
CA SER A 60 -5.01 -8.03 25.55
C SER A 60 -5.13 -8.68 24.18
N ALA A 61 -6.17 -9.49 23.99
CA ALA A 61 -6.40 -10.16 22.70
C ALA A 61 -6.59 -9.16 21.55
N MET A 62 -7.30 -8.05 21.78
CA MET A 62 -7.48 -7.02 20.77
C MET A 62 -6.19 -6.21 20.51
N PHE A 63 -5.36 -5.99 21.53
CA PHE A 63 -4.05 -5.37 21.36
C PHE A 63 -3.17 -6.21 20.42
N ASP A 64 -3.15 -7.54 20.57
CA ASP A 64 -2.40 -8.44 19.72
C ASP A 64 -2.89 -8.44 18.26
N VAL A 65 -4.20 -8.24 18.05
CA VAL A 65 -4.77 -8.05 16.70
C VAL A 65 -4.39 -6.70 16.10
N LEU A 66 -4.40 -5.64 16.91
CA LEU A 66 -4.02 -4.29 16.46
C LEU A 66 -2.55 -4.19 16.08
N TYR A 67 -1.68 -4.91 16.79
CA TYR A 67 -0.24 -4.78 16.69
C TYR A 67 0.47 -6.14 16.65
N PRO A 68 0.29 -6.91 15.57
CA PRO A 68 0.88 -8.26 15.47
C PRO A 68 2.42 -8.23 15.42
N ASN A 69 3.03 -7.11 15.04
CA ASN A 69 4.47 -6.97 14.90
C ASN A 69 5.06 -5.83 15.75
N ALA A 70 4.46 -4.67 15.73
CA ALA A 70 4.92 -3.48 16.45
C ALA A 70 3.78 -2.49 16.63
N VAL A 71 3.84 -1.70 17.72
CA VAL A 71 2.93 -0.57 17.95
C VAL A 71 2.99 0.41 16.79
N ASN A 72 1.85 0.88 16.34
CA ASN A 72 1.70 1.80 15.21
C ASN A 72 0.58 2.82 15.47
N ILE A 73 0.54 3.86 14.65
CA ILE A 73 -0.54 4.86 14.66
C ILE A 73 -1.74 4.35 13.87
N ILE A 74 -2.92 4.53 14.43
CA ILE A 74 -4.21 4.25 13.80
C ILE A 74 -4.86 5.58 13.44
N SER A 75 -4.99 5.89 12.16
CA SER A 75 -5.70 7.10 11.71
C SER A 75 -7.20 6.85 11.71
N VAL A 76 -7.92 7.57 12.54
CA VAL A 76 -9.38 7.50 12.67
C VAL A 76 -10.01 8.41 11.63
N LYS A 77 -10.80 7.84 10.72
CA LYS A 77 -11.39 8.59 9.59
C LYS A 77 -12.69 9.29 9.97
N ASP A 78 -13.60 8.56 10.61
CA ASP A 78 -14.83 9.12 11.17
C ASP A 78 -14.56 9.54 12.62
N PHE A 79 -13.79 10.63 12.75
CA PHE A 79 -13.38 11.13 14.04
C PHE A 79 -14.54 11.67 14.87
N LEU A 80 -15.60 12.20 14.24
CA LEU A 80 -16.78 12.70 14.95
C LEU A 80 -17.51 11.57 15.68
N SER A 81 -17.76 10.46 14.99
CA SER A 81 -18.38 9.28 15.59
C SER A 81 -17.50 8.66 16.67
N PHE A 82 -16.20 8.61 16.45
CA PHE A 82 -15.24 8.04 17.40
C PHE A 82 -15.12 8.89 18.67
N GLU A 83 -15.05 10.21 18.54
CA GLU A 83 -15.03 11.15 19.67
C GLU A 83 -16.33 11.10 20.48
N GLN A 84 -17.47 10.88 19.80
CA GLN A 84 -18.73 10.64 20.49
C GLN A 84 -18.68 9.34 21.30
N GLN A 85 -18.17 8.24 20.75
CA GLN A 85 -17.99 6.96 21.46
C GLN A 85 -17.10 7.14 22.71
N LEU A 86 -15.98 7.87 22.58
CA LEU A 86 -15.10 8.16 23.71
C LEU A 86 -15.79 9.00 24.78
N SER A 87 -16.56 10.01 24.38
CA SER A 87 -17.28 10.89 25.29
C SER A 87 -18.36 10.13 26.08
N GLU A 88 -19.10 9.25 25.40
CA GLU A 88 -20.11 8.39 26.05
C GLU A 88 -19.47 7.40 27.04
N LEU A 89 -18.33 6.79 26.65
CA LEU A 89 -17.56 5.91 27.52
C LEU A 89 -17.10 6.64 28.77
N ILE A 90 -16.50 7.83 28.65
CA ILE A 90 -16.03 8.65 29.78
C ILE A 90 -17.20 9.03 30.70
N CYS A 91 -18.32 9.41 30.09
CA CYS A 91 -19.52 9.76 30.84
C CYS A 91 -20.07 8.58 31.66
N ASN A 92 -20.00 7.36 31.16
CA ASN A 92 -20.48 6.17 31.87
C ASN A 92 -19.51 5.67 32.93
N VAL A 93 -18.21 5.78 32.73
CA VAL A 93 -17.19 5.42 33.75
C VAL A 93 -17.35 6.23 35.04
N THR A 94 -17.88 7.46 34.97
CA THR A 94 -18.11 8.31 36.17
C THR A 94 -19.33 7.92 36.98
N LYS A 95 -20.19 7.03 36.48
CA LYS A 95 -21.40 6.56 37.21
C LYS A 95 -21.06 5.26 37.95
N ASN A 96 -21.36 5.26 39.27
CA ASN A 96 -21.06 4.11 40.13
C ASN A 96 -22.28 3.17 40.30
N ASP A 97 -22.83 2.66 39.17
CA ASP A 97 -23.92 1.70 39.19
C ASP A 97 -23.62 0.50 38.29
N VAL A 98 -24.32 -0.62 38.53
CA VAL A 98 -24.09 -1.89 37.84
C VAL A 98 -24.41 -1.80 36.35
N LEU A 99 -25.45 -1.07 35.97
CA LEU A 99 -25.86 -0.92 34.57
C LEU A 99 -24.81 -0.13 33.78
N SER A 100 -24.29 0.93 34.38
CA SER A 100 -23.20 1.72 33.77
C SER A 100 -21.94 0.91 33.65
N SER A 101 -21.62 0.01 34.59
CA SER A 101 -20.45 -0.87 34.49
C SER A 101 -20.57 -1.89 33.31
N ILE A 102 -21.76 -2.44 33.12
CA ILE A 102 -22.05 -3.33 31.97
C ILE A 102 -21.95 -2.56 30.64
N SER A 103 -22.58 -1.38 30.59
CA SER A 103 -22.54 -0.50 29.41
C SER A 103 -21.11 -0.07 29.06
N THR A 104 -20.30 0.29 30.06
CA THR A 104 -18.89 0.64 29.90
C THR A 104 -18.09 -0.50 29.27
N SER A 105 -18.32 -1.76 29.71
CA SER A 105 -17.65 -2.92 29.13
C SER A 105 -17.98 -3.11 27.66
N SER A 106 -19.26 -2.94 27.26
CA SER A 106 -19.67 -2.97 25.85
C SER A 106 -19.04 -1.84 25.05
N GLN A 107 -19.05 -0.62 25.57
CA GLN A 107 -18.48 0.56 24.90
C GLN A 107 -16.96 0.44 24.70
N ILE A 108 -16.24 -0.16 25.65
CA ILE A 108 -14.81 -0.46 25.47
C ILE A 108 -14.62 -1.39 24.27
N HIS A 109 -15.45 -2.44 24.15
CA HIS A 109 -15.40 -3.34 22.99
C HIS A 109 -15.68 -2.61 21.68
N ASP A 110 -16.67 -1.72 21.64
CA ASP A 110 -17.04 -0.96 20.44
C ASP A 110 -15.90 -0.02 20.00
N VAL A 111 -15.27 0.68 20.94
CA VAL A 111 -14.08 1.51 20.67
C VAL A 111 -12.93 0.69 20.12
N LEU A 112 -12.63 -0.46 20.74
CA LEU A 112 -11.54 -1.33 20.28
C LEU A 112 -11.84 -1.97 18.93
N ASN A 113 -13.08 -2.41 18.67
CA ASN A 113 -13.52 -2.92 17.37
C ASN A 113 -13.36 -1.86 16.26
N THR A 114 -13.73 -0.61 16.56
CA THR A 114 -13.54 0.50 15.63
C THR A 114 -12.08 0.67 15.26
N LEU A 115 -11.15 0.60 16.22
CA LEU A 115 -9.71 0.68 15.95
C LEU A 115 -9.21 -0.51 15.12
N VAL A 116 -9.69 -1.73 15.40
CA VAL A 116 -9.36 -2.94 14.62
C VAL A 116 -9.79 -2.77 13.15
N ILE A 117 -11.01 -2.29 12.92
CA ILE A 117 -11.52 -2.04 11.55
C ILE A 117 -10.61 -1.03 10.83
N TYR A 118 -10.27 0.09 11.46
CA TYR A 118 -9.38 1.08 10.85
C TYR A 118 -7.97 0.54 10.57
N THR A 119 -7.44 -0.29 11.45
CA THR A 119 -6.14 -0.94 11.23
C THR A 119 -6.17 -1.83 9.99
N ILE A 120 -7.16 -2.72 9.88
CA ILE A 120 -7.32 -3.62 8.72
C ILE A 120 -7.48 -2.82 7.42
N GLU A 121 -8.32 -1.77 7.43
CA GLU A 121 -8.51 -0.94 6.24
C GLU A 121 -7.24 -0.18 5.83
N ASN A 122 -6.45 0.30 6.79
CA ASN A 122 -5.20 1.00 6.51
C ASN A 122 -4.14 0.06 5.95
N GLU A 123 -4.03 -1.17 6.48
CA GLU A 123 -3.14 -2.19 5.94
C GLU A 123 -3.51 -2.58 4.50
N GLN A 124 -4.79 -2.80 4.21
CA GLN A 124 -5.24 -3.10 2.85
C GLN A 124 -4.94 -1.98 1.86
N LYS A 125 -5.08 -0.71 2.29
CA LYS A 125 -4.73 0.45 1.46
C LYS A 125 -3.23 0.58 1.25
N SER A 126 -2.43 0.33 2.28
CA SER A 126 -0.97 0.34 2.20
C SER A 126 -0.47 -0.73 1.24
N GLN A 127 -0.95 -1.97 1.37
CA GLN A 127 -0.63 -3.06 0.43
C GLN A 127 -1.03 -2.74 -1.01
N LYS A 128 -2.20 -2.14 -1.21
CA LYS A 128 -2.65 -1.76 -2.56
C LYS A 128 -1.78 -0.66 -3.17
N ARG A 129 -1.31 0.32 -2.38
CA ARG A 129 -0.37 1.35 -2.82
C ARG A 129 0.99 0.73 -3.15
N GLN A 130 1.55 -0.06 -2.26
CA GLN A 130 2.83 -0.73 -2.48
C GLN A 130 2.80 -1.58 -3.76
N HIS A 131 1.74 -2.36 -3.99
CA HIS A 131 1.58 -3.13 -5.22
C HIS A 131 1.51 -2.27 -6.49
N SER A 132 0.91 -1.07 -6.41
CA SER A 132 0.90 -0.12 -7.52
C SER A 132 2.29 0.44 -7.79
N ASP A 133 3.02 0.79 -6.72
CA ASP A 133 4.38 1.33 -6.80
C ASP A 133 5.35 0.28 -7.35
N ASP A 134 5.26 -0.98 -6.90
CA ASP A 134 6.03 -2.10 -7.44
C ASP A 134 5.82 -2.28 -8.96
N ILE A 135 4.57 -2.17 -9.43
CA ILE A 135 4.27 -2.27 -10.86
C ILE A 135 4.83 -1.07 -11.64
N ASN A 136 4.78 0.14 -11.10
CA ASN A 136 5.37 1.32 -11.73
C ASN A 136 6.90 1.18 -11.87
N VAL A 137 7.59 0.68 -10.85
CA VAL A 137 9.03 0.37 -10.92
C VAL A 137 9.33 -0.60 -12.06
N VAL A 138 8.52 -1.63 -12.23
CA VAL A 138 8.70 -2.60 -13.34
C VAL A 138 8.41 -1.98 -14.70
N ILE A 139 7.39 -1.13 -14.81
CA ILE A 139 7.08 -0.43 -16.07
C ILE A 139 8.25 0.45 -16.49
N ASP A 140 8.81 1.24 -15.55
CA ASP A 140 9.97 2.07 -15.79
C ASP A 140 11.19 1.25 -16.20
N PHE A 141 11.42 0.11 -15.54
CA PHE A 141 12.47 -0.83 -15.93
C PHE A 141 12.28 -1.34 -17.36
N ILE A 142 11.09 -1.79 -17.73
CA ILE A 142 10.78 -2.25 -19.10
C ILE A 142 11.01 -1.13 -20.11
N GLN A 143 10.57 0.10 -19.82
CA GLN A 143 10.70 1.22 -20.74
C GLN A 143 12.13 1.67 -20.97
N ASN A 144 12.99 1.52 -19.96
CA ASN A 144 14.40 1.88 -20.06
C ASN A 144 15.28 0.77 -20.67
N ASN A 145 14.84 -0.48 -20.60
CA ASN A 145 15.65 -1.64 -21.03
C ASN A 145 14.98 -2.49 -22.15
N TYR A 146 13.93 -2.00 -22.80
CA TYR A 146 13.13 -2.78 -23.76
C TYR A 146 13.93 -3.36 -24.92
N SER A 147 15.06 -2.74 -25.32
CA SER A 147 15.95 -3.21 -26.36
C SER A 147 16.77 -4.43 -25.97
N ASP A 148 16.90 -4.69 -24.67
CA ASP A 148 17.74 -5.77 -24.16
C ASP A 148 16.94 -7.07 -23.99
N SER A 149 17.66 -8.19 -23.86
CA SER A 149 17.04 -9.46 -23.51
C SER A 149 16.71 -9.49 -22.03
N ILE A 150 15.50 -9.06 -21.67
CA ILE A 150 15.03 -9.04 -20.28
C ILE A 150 14.08 -10.19 -19.95
N SER A 151 14.32 -10.85 -18.84
CA SER A 151 13.49 -11.91 -18.28
C SER A 151 12.51 -11.39 -17.21
N ILE A 152 11.59 -12.23 -16.78
CA ILE A 152 10.72 -11.91 -15.64
C ILE A 152 11.55 -11.69 -14.36
N ASP A 153 12.63 -12.45 -14.20
CA ASP A 153 13.47 -12.36 -13.00
C ASP A 153 14.21 -11.01 -12.96
N ASP A 154 14.63 -10.48 -14.11
CA ASP A 154 15.20 -9.14 -14.22
C ASP A 154 14.16 -8.06 -13.88
N MET A 155 12.92 -8.24 -14.31
CA MET A 155 11.84 -7.30 -14.03
C MET A 155 11.53 -7.17 -12.53
N ILE A 156 11.69 -8.26 -11.75
CA ILE A 156 11.32 -8.29 -10.34
C ILE A 156 12.49 -8.14 -9.38
N GLN A 157 13.71 -7.97 -9.87
CA GLN A 157 14.92 -7.90 -9.02
C GLN A 157 14.87 -6.82 -7.94
N ASN A 158 14.13 -5.73 -8.18
CA ASN A 158 14.00 -4.60 -7.26
C ASN A 158 12.68 -4.59 -6.47
N ILE A 159 11.88 -5.66 -6.57
CA ILE A 159 10.62 -5.80 -5.83
C ILE A 159 10.60 -7.12 -5.07
N HIS A 160 10.03 -7.08 -3.85
CA HIS A 160 10.08 -8.23 -2.93
C HIS A 160 8.85 -9.14 -3.06
N ILE A 161 8.56 -9.59 -4.30
CA ILE A 161 7.46 -10.52 -4.55
C ILE A 161 7.91 -11.70 -5.41
N SER A 162 7.24 -12.84 -5.25
CA SER A 162 7.55 -14.02 -6.06
C SER A 162 7.10 -13.84 -7.53
N LYS A 163 7.77 -14.49 -8.46
CA LYS A 163 7.47 -14.48 -9.90
C LYS A 163 5.99 -14.76 -10.21
N TYR A 164 5.41 -15.77 -9.56
CA TYR A 164 3.99 -16.11 -9.77
C TYR A 164 3.06 -15.02 -9.25
N HIS A 165 3.37 -14.44 -8.10
CA HIS A 165 2.60 -13.32 -7.56
C HIS A 165 2.70 -12.09 -8.46
N PHE A 166 3.90 -11.77 -8.93
CA PHE A 166 4.14 -10.65 -9.85
C PHE A 166 3.31 -10.77 -11.14
N ILE A 167 3.38 -11.91 -11.85
CA ILE A 167 2.64 -12.10 -13.10
C ILE A 167 1.13 -11.89 -12.91
N ARG A 168 0.58 -12.43 -11.82
CA ARG A 168 -0.83 -12.30 -11.48
C ARG A 168 -1.19 -10.87 -11.10
N LEU A 169 -0.35 -10.19 -10.32
CA LEU A 169 -0.49 -8.81 -9.90
C LEU A 169 -0.44 -7.85 -11.10
N PHE A 170 0.58 -8.00 -11.96
CA PHE A 170 0.77 -7.22 -13.17
C PHE A 170 -0.45 -7.35 -14.09
N ARG A 171 -0.92 -8.59 -14.33
CA ARG A 171 -2.13 -8.82 -15.14
C ARG A 171 -3.37 -8.17 -14.54
N ARG A 172 -3.52 -8.19 -13.22
CA ARG A 172 -4.66 -7.56 -12.53
C ARG A 172 -4.66 -6.04 -12.67
N ILE A 173 -3.48 -5.40 -12.60
CA ILE A 173 -3.34 -3.93 -12.65
C ILE A 173 -3.30 -3.44 -14.10
N MET A 174 -2.51 -4.08 -14.98
CA MET A 174 -2.26 -3.64 -16.35
C MET A 174 -3.19 -4.27 -17.40
N GLY A 175 -4.04 -5.24 -17.02
CA GLY A 175 -4.92 -5.95 -17.94
C GLY A 175 -4.20 -6.94 -18.88
N THR A 176 -2.87 -7.04 -18.81
CA THR A 176 -2.05 -7.86 -19.70
C THR A 176 -0.87 -8.49 -18.95
N THR A 177 -0.21 -9.50 -19.55
CA THR A 177 0.98 -10.10 -18.94
C THR A 177 2.22 -9.21 -19.12
N PRO A 178 3.26 -9.31 -18.24
CA PRO A 178 4.49 -8.53 -18.39
C PRO A 178 5.16 -8.73 -19.76
N TYR A 179 5.20 -9.97 -20.25
CA TYR A 179 5.77 -10.28 -21.55
C TYR A 179 4.99 -9.63 -22.71
N ASN A 180 3.67 -9.69 -22.69
CA ASN A 180 2.84 -9.02 -23.70
C ASN A 180 2.99 -7.50 -23.63
N TYR A 181 3.12 -6.94 -22.44
CA TYR A 181 3.38 -5.51 -22.25
C TYR A 181 4.70 -5.10 -22.91
N LEU A 182 5.81 -5.83 -22.64
CA LEU A 182 7.10 -5.63 -23.27
C LEU A 182 7.02 -5.74 -24.79
N THR A 183 6.37 -6.81 -25.29
CA THR A 183 6.19 -7.01 -26.74
C THR A 183 5.45 -5.85 -27.38
N ASN A 184 4.34 -5.42 -26.80
CA ASN A 184 3.55 -4.27 -27.30
C ASN A 184 4.36 -2.97 -27.27
N TYR A 185 5.16 -2.77 -26.24
CA TYR A 185 6.04 -1.60 -26.12
C TYR A 185 7.08 -1.57 -27.25
N ARG A 186 7.75 -2.71 -27.50
CA ARG A 186 8.70 -2.90 -28.61
C ARG A 186 8.05 -2.63 -29.96
N ILE A 187 6.84 -3.16 -30.19
CA ILE A 187 6.08 -2.91 -31.43
C ILE A 187 5.77 -1.42 -31.58
N ASN A 188 5.38 -0.73 -30.53
CA ASN A 188 5.11 0.70 -30.60
C ASN A 188 6.37 1.52 -30.91
N LYS A 189 7.53 1.13 -30.37
CA LYS A 189 8.82 1.75 -30.73
C LYS A 189 9.18 1.47 -32.18
N SER A 190 8.97 0.24 -32.66
CA SER A 190 9.24 -0.12 -34.07
C SER A 190 8.37 0.64 -35.07
N LYS A 191 7.11 0.95 -34.74
CA LYS A 191 6.24 1.80 -35.56
C LYS A 191 6.85 3.20 -35.79
N LEU A 192 7.46 3.77 -34.74
CA LEU A 192 8.14 5.06 -34.87
C LEU A 192 9.33 4.96 -35.81
N LEU A 193 10.21 3.95 -35.62
CA LEU A 193 11.39 3.74 -36.46
C LEU A 193 11.03 3.44 -37.93
N LEU A 194 9.96 2.68 -38.16
CA LEU A 194 9.46 2.42 -39.51
C LEU A 194 9.02 3.68 -40.26
N ARG A 195 8.52 4.67 -39.53
CA ARG A 195 8.03 5.96 -40.11
C ARG A 195 9.12 7.00 -40.25
N THR A 196 10.14 6.96 -39.39
CA THR A 196 11.13 8.05 -39.26
C THR A 196 12.51 7.70 -39.79
N THR A 197 12.74 6.43 -40.18
CA THR A 197 14.07 5.97 -40.64
C THR A 197 13.99 5.08 -41.87
N ASN A 198 15.11 5.00 -42.59
CA ASN A 198 15.26 4.08 -43.71
C ASN A 198 15.93 2.74 -43.32
N LYS A 199 16.02 2.43 -42.01
CA LYS A 199 16.59 1.18 -41.51
C LYS A 199 15.86 -0.03 -42.10
N SER A 200 16.57 -1.11 -42.36
CA SER A 200 15.95 -2.40 -42.78
C SER A 200 15.03 -2.95 -41.69
N ILE A 201 14.15 -3.84 -42.06
CA ILE A 201 13.25 -4.52 -41.11
C ILE A 201 14.06 -5.34 -40.09
N ALA A 202 15.20 -5.90 -40.49
CA ALA A 202 16.10 -6.63 -39.59
C ALA A 202 16.74 -5.72 -38.55
N GLU A 203 17.29 -4.56 -38.97
CA GLU A 203 17.88 -3.58 -38.06
C GLU A 203 16.85 -3.03 -37.06
N ILE A 204 15.63 -2.75 -37.50
CA ILE A 204 14.55 -2.29 -36.59
C ILE A 204 14.16 -3.39 -35.61
N SER A 205 14.11 -4.65 -36.06
CA SER A 205 13.84 -5.80 -35.20
C SER A 205 14.84 -5.89 -34.05
N GLU A 206 16.14 -5.81 -34.39
CA GLU A 206 17.26 -5.88 -33.44
C GLU A 206 17.23 -4.69 -32.48
N GLU A 207 17.11 -3.47 -32.99
CA GLU A 207 17.06 -2.24 -32.19
C GLU A 207 15.86 -2.20 -31.20
N CYS A 208 14.77 -2.86 -31.56
CA CYS A 208 13.60 -3.01 -30.68
C CYS A 208 13.70 -4.23 -29.73
N GLY A 209 14.85 -4.93 -29.70
CA GLY A 209 15.09 -6.04 -28.77
C GLY A 209 14.44 -7.37 -29.15
N PHE A 210 14.09 -7.60 -30.43
CA PHE A 210 13.65 -8.90 -30.89
C PHE A 210 14.87 -9.71 -31.32
N LEU A 211 15.04 -10.92 -30.76
CA LEU A 211 16.13 -11.83 -31.07
C LEU A 211 16.02 -12.43 -32.48
N ASP A 212 14.83 -12.45 -33.06
CA ASP A 212 14.53 -13.03 -34.36
C ASP A 212 13.57 -12.14 -35.14
N THR A 213 13.98 -11.78 -36.38
CA THR A 213 13.20 -10.94 -37.30
C THR A 213 11.86 -11.59 -37.68
N SER A 214 11.80 -12.92 -37.77
CA SER A 214 10.56 -13.63 -38.09
C SER A 214 9.55 -13.51 -36.97
N ASN A 215 10.00 -13.61 -35.71
CA ASN A 215 9.18 -13.36 -34.52
C ASN A 215 8.69 -11.91 -34.51
N PHE A 216 9.56 -10.94 -34.77
CA PHE A 216 9.16 -9.52 -34.87
C PHE A 216 8.04 -9.35 -35.90
N ILE A 217 8.20 -9.82 -37.14
CA ILE A 217 7.20 -9.71 -38.21
C ILE A 217 5.87 -10.32 -37.78
N SER A 218 5.91 -11.50 -37.15
CA SER A 218 4.71 -12.18 -36.64
C SER A 218 4.00 -11.37 -35.56
N GLN A 219 4.75 -10.88 -34.54
CA GLN A 219 4.19 -10.05 -33.46
C GLN A 219 3.68 -8.70 -33.96
N PHE A 220 4.40 -8.07 -34.90
CA PHE A 220 3.97 -6.82 -35.50
C PHE A 220 2.65 -6.99 -36.26
N LYS A 221 2.54 -8.04 -37.11
CA LYS A 221 1.31 -8.35 -37.85
C LYS A 221 0.15 -8.64 -36.89
N LYS A 222 0.39 -9.38 -35.81
CA LYS A 222 -0.61 -9.68 -34.80
C LYS A 222 -1.14 -8.40 -34.10
N ASN A 223 -0.26 -7.42 -33.86
CA ASN A 223 -0.61 -6.18 -33.16
C ASN A 223 -1.19 -5.09 -34.06
N THR A 224 -0.88 -5.10 -35.35
CA THR A 224 -1.22 -4.01 -36.29
C THR A 224 -2.11 -4.46 -37.45
N ASN A 225 -2.32 -5.77 -37.62
CA ASN A 225 -2.97 -6.42 -38.75
C ASN A 225 -2.23 -6.23 -40.08
N GLN A 226 -1.01 -5.66 -40.10
CA GLN A 226 -0.19 -5.39 -41.26
C GLN A 226 1.24 -5.93 -41.07
N LYS A 227 1.96 -6.23 -42.17
CA LYS A 227 3.40 -6.50 -42.11
C LYS A 227 4.17 -5.18 -41.89
N PRO A 228 5.36 -5.20 -41.26
CA PRO A 228 6.19 -4.00 -41.10
C PRO A 228 6.49 -3.26 -42.40
N THR A 229 6.72 -4.01 -43.49
CA THR A 229 6.95 -3.45 -44.84
C THR A 229 5.76 -2.70 -45.39
N ASP A 230 4.55 -3.23 -45.20
CA ASP A 230 3.32 -2.62 -45.69
C ASP A 230 3.01 -1.37 -44.83
N TYR A 231 3.17 -1.48 -43.50
CA TYR A 231 3.03 -0.37 -42.57
C TYR A 231 3.95 0.81 -42.93
N ARG A 232 5.22 0.56 -43.27
CA ARG A 232 6.15 1.61 -43.72
C ARG A 232 5.63 2.31 -44.96
N ARG A 233 5.18 1.55 -45.97
CA ARG A 233 4.68 2.11 -47.24
C ARG A 233 3.50 3.03 -47.10
N ASP A 234 2.69 2.86 -46.05
CA ASP A 234 1.53 3.72 -45.81
C ASP A 234 1.93 5.14 -45.34
N PHE A 235 3.23 5.35 -45.02
CA PHE A 235 3.76 6.63 -44.56
C PHE A 235 4.91 7.18 -45.42
N THR A 236 5.31 6.51 -46.49
CA THR A 236 6.25 6.98 -47.49
C THR A 236 5.51 7.33 -48.77
#